data_4a11e784b1a79cf91c5d2f19991bdc08
#
_entry.id   4a11e784b1a79cf91c5d2f19991bdc08
#
_cell.length_a   1.000
_cell.length_b   1.000
_cell.length_c   1.000
_cell.angle_alpha   90.00
_cell.angle_beta   90.00
_cell.angle_gamma   90.00
#
_symmetry.space_group_name_H-M   'P 1'
#
loop_
_entity.id
_entity.type
_entity.pdbx_description
1 polymer ?
#
loop_
_entity_poly.entity_id
_entity_poly.type
_entity_poly.pdbx_seq_one_letter_code
_entity_poly.pdbx_strand_id
1 'polypeptide(L)'
;MTSSEPRFVLAWVTREGERCTKMGEGGSVLFVEHPERGWEIPGGHLEAGEHPEEALHRELLEETGLTGTLVSWNKTYYSEGWVAHVVVPAQYSQPWTVDDENVHAVRWWDIVPPVKAWTVEEFEELAIIFSD
;
A
#
# COMPACT_ATOMS: atom_id res chain seq x y z
N MET A 1 -16.97 -16.27 19.80
CA MET A 1 -16.38 -14.99 19.40
C MET A 1 -15.71 -15.12 18.05
N THR A 2 -16.04 -14.24 17.14
CA THR A 2 -15.44 -14.25 15.82
C THR A 2 -14.05 -13.63 15.86
N SER A 3 -13.15 -14.17 15.08
CA SER A 3 -11.84 -13.57 14.88
C SER A 3 -12.01 -12.22 14.21
N SER A 4 -11.27 -11.24 14.68
CA SER A 4 -11.23 -9.91 14.07
C SER A 4 -10.03 -9.77 13.11
N GLU A 5 -9.27 -10.85 12.90
CA GLU A 5 -8.11 -10.77 12.02
C GLU A 5 -8.52 -10.72 10.55
N PRO A 6 -7.81 -9.93 9.74
CA PRO A 6 -8.10 -9.84 8.32
C PRO A 6 -7.54 -11.03 7.57
N ARG A 7 -8.06 -11.27 6.37
CA ARG A 7 -7.48 -12.27 5.46
C ARG A 7 -6.28 -11.71 4.71
N PHE A 8 -6.29 -10.39 4.48
CA PHE A 8 -5.18 -9.72 3.80
C PHE A 8 -4.94 -8.34 4.42
N VAL A 9 -3.76 -7.81 4.19
CA VAL A 9 -3.37 -6.46 4.59
C VAL A 9 -2.82 -5.72 3.39
N LEU A 10 -3.06 -4.41 3.36
CA LEU A 10 -2.57 -3.53 2.31
C LEU A 10 -1.85 -2.36 2.97
N ALA A 11 -0.89 -1.78 2.25
CA ALA A 11 -0.11 -0.65 2.76
C ALA A 11 -0.40 0.59 1.93
N TRP A 12 -0.91 1.62 2.59
CA TRP A 12 -0.99 2.98 2.03
C TRP A 12 0.30 3.67 2.45
N VAL A 13 1.27 3.71 1.53
CA VAL A 13 2.64 4.11 1.84
C VAL A 13 2.89 5.54 1.38
N THR A 14 3.31 6.37 2.31
CA THR A 14 3.65 7.77 2.03
C THR A 14 5.10 8.03 2.45
N ARG A 15 5.65 9.15 1.99
CA ARG A 15 7.04 9.51 2.29
C ARG A 15 7.11 10.41 3.51
N GLU A 16 8.13 10.18 4.32
CA GLU A 16 8.44 11.04 5.45
C GLU A 16 8.64 12.48 4.98
N GLY A 17 8.03 13.43 5.70
CA GLY A 17 8.14 14.84 5.37
C GLY A 17 7.13 15.35 4.35
N GLU A 18 6.38 14.48 3.68
CA GLU A 18 5.31 14.89 2.78
C GLU A 18 3.97 14.93 3.51
N ARG A 19 3.11 15.87 3.11
CA ARG A 19 1.74 15.88 3.61
C ARG A 19 0.96 14.76 2.94
N CYS A 20 0.08 14.14 3.71
CA CYS A 20 -0.88 13.17 3.17
C CYS A 20 -2.06 13.95 2.62
N THR A 21 -2.25 13.90 1.31
CA THR A 21 -3.28 14.66 0.62
C THR A 21 -4.20 13.74 -0.17
N LYS A 22 -5.31 14.28 -0.63
CA LYS A 22 -6.09 13.62 -1.68
C LYS A 22 -5.20 13.41 -2.90
N MET A 23 -5.53 12.40 -3.70
CA MET A 23 -4.81 12.18 -4.96
C MET A 23 -4.99 13.40 -5.86
N GLY A 24 -3.88 13.86 -6.45
CA GLY A 24 -3.88 15.03 -7.32
C GLY A 24 -3.61 16.35 -6.60
N GLU A 25 -3.38 16.32 -5.29
CA GLU A 25 -3.14 17.54 -4.50
C GLU A 25 -1.70 17.67 -4.00
N GLY A 26 -0.78 16.92 -4.59
CA GLY A 26 0.65 17.08 -4.37
C GLY A 26 1.34 16.00 -3.56
N GLY A 27 0.63 15.30 -2.68
CA GLY A 27 1.20 14.18 -1.96
C GLY A 27 1.37 12.97 -2.86
N SER A 28 2.33 12.10 -2.56
CA SER A 28 2.55 10.91 -3.36
C SER A 28 2.35 9.64 -2.54
N VAL A 29 1.97 8.58 -3.24
CA VAL A 29 1.68 7.27 -2.67
C VAL A 29 2.41 6.21 -3.50
N LEU A 30 2.87 5.17 -2.84
CA LEU A 30 3.64 4.11 -3.47
C LEU A 30 2.71 3.06 -4.06
N PHE A 31 2.92 2.73 -5.33
CA PHE A 31 2.21 1.65 -6.00
C PHE A 31 3.21 0.67 -6.60
N VAL A 32 2.77 -0.56 -6.76
CA VAL A 32 3.50 -1.63 -7.45
C VAL A 32 2.71 -2.04 -8.68
N GLU A 33 3.42 -2.39 -9.74
CA GLU A 33 2.79 -2.86 -10.98
C GLU A 33 2.80 -4.37 -11.02
N HIS A 34 1.61 -4.97 -10.92
CA HIS A 34 1.45 -6.42 -11.05
C HIS A 34 1.31 -6.77 -12.54
N PRO A 35 1.95 -7.85 -13.02
CA PRO A 35 1.92 -8.18 -14.46
C PRO A 35 0.53 -8.41 -15.02
N GLU A 36 -0.41 -8.86 -14.21
CA GLU A 36 -1.78 -9.16 -14.66
C GLU A 36 -2.81 -8.18 -14.14
N ARG A 37 -2.66 -7.71 -12.89
CA ARG A 37 -3.65 -6.86 -12.24
C ARG A 37 -3.41 -5.36 -12.44
N GLY A 38 -2.24 -4.95 -12.96
CA GLY A 38 -1.91 -3.56 -13.13
C GLY A 38 -1.38 -2.91 -11.85
N TRP A 39 -1.52 -1.61 -11.76
CA TRP A 39 -1.01 -0.87 -10.59
C TRP A 39 -1.93 -1.07 -9.38
N GLU A 40 -1.31 -1.32 -8.23
CA GLU A 40 -2.02 -1.55 -6.98
C GLU A 40 -1.12 -1.14 -5.80
N ILE A 41 -1.72 -0.97 -4.62
CA ILE A 41 -0.91 -0.72 -3.43
C ILE A 41 -0.33 -2.03 -2.91
N PRO A 42 0.86 -1.97 -2.25
CA PRO A 42 1.49 -3.20 -1.75
C PRO A 42 0.65 -3.92 -0.71
N GLY A 43 0.77 -5.22 -0.66
CA GLY A 43 0.11 -6.02 0.36
C GLY A 43 -0.10 -7.46 -0.09
N GLY A 44 -0.81 -8.21 0.72
CA GLY A 44 -1.11 -9.60 0.41
C GLY A 44 -1.76 -10.32 1.58
N HIS A 45 -1.96 -11.62 1.39
CA HIS A 45 -2.63 -12.46 2.38
C HIS A 45 -1.70 -12.78 3.54
N LEU A 46 -2.29 -12.93 4.73
CA LEU A 46 -1.56 -13.42 5.88
C LEU A 46 -1.20 -14.89 5.69
N GLU A 47 -0.01 -15.25 6.13
CA GLU A 47 0.40 -16.64 6.22
C GLU A 47 -0.08 -17.25 7.54
N ALA A 48 -0.13 -18.58 7.60
CA ALA A 48 -0.60 -19.27 8.79
C ALA A 48 0.22 -18.86 10.02
N GLY A 49 -0.46 -18.42 11.07
CA GLY A 49 0.17 -17.99 12.31
C GLY A 49 0.77 -16.59 12.28
N GLU A 50 0.66 -15.89 11.17
CA GLU A 50 1.23 -14.56 11.02
C GLU A 50 0.27 -13.50 11.56
N HIS A 51 0.81 -12.51 12.29
CA HIS A 51 0.02 -11.37 12.72
C HIS A 51 -0.09 -10.35 11.59
N PRO A 52 -1.16 -9.52 11.57
CA PRO A 52 -1.34 -8.52 10.52
C PRO A 52 -0.14 -7.59 10.32
N GLU A 53 0.48 -7.12 11.39
CA GLU A 53 1.64 -6.23 11.27
C GLU A 53 2.85 -6.97 10.68
N GLU A 54 3.03 -8.24 11.01
CA GLU A 54 4.10 -9.05 10.45
C GLU A 54 3.91 -9.21 8.93
N ALA A 55 2.68 -9.53 8.51
CA ALA A 55 2.33 -9.66 7.11
C ALA A 55 2.56 -8.35 6.36
N LEU A 56 2.17 -7.23 6.96
CA LEU A 56 2.33 -5.91 6.39
C LEU A 56 3.79 -5.62 6.06
N HIS A 57 4.68 -5.79 7.04
CA HIS A 57 6.09 -5.50 6.86
C HIS A 57 6.77 -6.49 5.91
N ARG A 58 6.38 -7.76 5.96
CA ARG A 58 6.90 -8.77 5.05
C ARG A 58 6.53 -8.45 3.60
N GLU A 59 5.26 -8.18 3.35
CA GLU A 59 4.78 -7.87 1.99
C GLU A 59 5.42 -6.58 1.46
N LEU A 60 5.52 -5.55 2.31
CA LEU A 60 6.14 -4.30 1.90
C LEU A 60 7.59 -4.51 1.49
N LEU A 61 8.34 -5.26 2.27
CA LEU A 61 9.74 -5.55 1.97
C LEU A 61 9.88 -6.37 0.69
N GLU A 62 9.07 -7.42 0.53
CA GLU A 62 9.12 -8.28 -0.64
C GLU A 62 8.77 -7.52 -1.92
N GLU A 63 7.74 -6.69 -1.87
CA GLU A 63 7.22 -6.04 -3.06
C GLU A 63 7.88 -4.71 -3.40
N THR A 64 8.47 -4.04 -2.42
CA THR A 64 9.06 -2.71 -2.65
C THR A 64 10.52 -2.59 -2.25
N GLY A 65 11.01 -3.51 -1.44
CA GLY A 65 12.35 -3.40 -0.87
C GLY A 65 12.45 -2.41 0.29
N LEU A 66 11.32 -1.85 0.72
CA LEU A 66 11.30 -0.82 1.75
C LEU A 66 10.81 -1.36 3.08
N THR A 67 11.26 -0.69 4.14
CA THR A 67 10.69 -0.85 5.48
C THR A 67 10.19 0.52 5.93
N GLY A 68 9.20 0.53 6.79
CA GLY A 68 8.60 1.78 7.23
C GLY A 68 7.99 1.68 8.61
N THR A 69 7.39 2.78 9.03
CA THR A 69 6.73 2.90 10.33
C THR A 69 5.23 2.81 10.15
N LEU A 70 4.60 1.89 10.86
CA LEU A 70 3.14 1.78 10.90
C LEU A 70 2.59 2.97 11.71
N VAL A 71 1.73 3.76 11.08
CA VAL A 71 1.11 4.93 11.72
C VAL A 71 -0.29 4.59 12.23
N SER A 72 -1.11 3.96 11.40
CA SER A 72 -2.50 3.65 11.76
C SER A 72 -3.05 2.55 10.89
N TRP A 73 -4.15 1.95 11.35
CA TRP A 73 -4.89 0.95 10.59
C TRP A 73 -6.30 1.49 10.27
N ASN A 74 -6.77 1.21 9.06
CA ASN A 74 -8.19 1.26 8.76
C ASN A 74 -8.69 -0.18 8.63
N LYS A 75 -9.61 -0.57 9.49
CA LYS A 75 -10.08 -1.95 9.60
C LYS A 75 -11.48 -2.16 9.05
N THR A 76 -12.05 -1.14 8.42
CA THR A 76 -13.46 -1.14 8.02
C THR A 76 -13.71 -0.91 6.54
N TYR A 77 -12.73 -0.38 5.81
CA TYR A 77 -12.94 -0.07 4.40
C TYR A 77 -13.23 -1.35 3.59
N TYR A 78 -12.46 -2.40 3.82
CA TYR A 78 -12.72 -3.72 3.24
C TYR A 78 -13.25 -4.65 4.31
N SER A 79 -14.19 -5.52 3.94
CA SER A 79 -14.81 -6.44 4.91
C SER A 79 -13.84 -7.52 5.39
N GLU A 80 -12.85 -7.89 4.58
CA GLU A 80 -11.93 -8.98 4.92
C GLU A 80 -10.47 -8.54 4.96
N GLY A 81 -10.20 -7.26 4.81
CA GLY A 81 -8.84 -6.75 4.76
C GLY A 81 -8.67 -5.46 5.52
N TRP A 82 -7.47 -5.25 6.01
CA TRP A 82 -7.09 -4.02 6.71
C TRP A 82 -6.12 -3.24 5.85
N VAL A 83 -6.21 -1.92 5.89
CA VAL A 83 -5.28 -1.03 5.20
C VAL A 83 -4.49 -0.26 6.24
N ALA A 84 -3.17 -0.33 6.15
CA ALA A 84 -2.27 0.38 7.06
C ALA A 84 -1.75 1.64 6.40
N HIS A 85 -1.69 2.74 7.15
CA HIS A 85 -0.89 3.88 6.74
C HIS A 85 0.55 3.63 7.22
N VAL A 86 1.49 3.60 6.28
CA VAL A 86 2.90 3.35 6.56
C VAL A 86 3.71 4.52 6.00
N VAL A 87 4.63 5.03 6.80
CA VAL A 87 5.54 6.10 6.38
C VAL A 87 6.93 5.52 6.20
N VAL A 88 7.53 5.79 5.04
CA VAL A 88 8.90 5.36 4.74
C VAL A 88 9.81 6.56 4.55
N PRO A 89 11.12 6.40 4.80
CA PRO A 89 12.08 7.47 4.46
C PRO A 89 12.04 7.76 2.97
N ALA A 90 12.16 9.03 2.61
CA ALA A 90 12.20 9.45 1.21
C ALA A 90 13.53 9.00 0.60
N GLN A 91 13.50 7.98 -0.24
CA GLN A 91 14.72 7.38 -0.79
C GLN A 91 14.81 7.46 -2.31
N TYR A 92 13.72 7.11 -3.01
CA TYR A 92 13.74 7.00 -4.46
C TYR A 92 12.72 7.94 -5.07
N SER A 93 13.14 8.72 -6.06
CA SER A 93 12.23 9.55 -6.84
C SER A 93 11.92 8.93 -8.20
N GLN A 94 12.72 7.98 -8.63
CA GLN A 94 12.55 7.28 -9.91
C GLN A 94 11.99 5.88 -9.67
N PRO A 95 11.25 5.31 -10.64
CA PRO A 95 10.79 3.95 -10.54
C PRO A 95 11.94 2.96 -10.35
N TRP A 96 11.67 1.89 -9.62
CA TRP A 96 12.66 0.83 -9.42
C TRP A 96 12.01 -0.54 -9.51
N THR A 97 12.84 -1.57 -9.53
CA THR A 97 12.37 -2.95 -9.58
C THR A 97 12.87 -3.71 -8.36
N VAL A 98 12.20 -4.81 -8.06
CA VAL A 98 12.59 -5.73 -6.98
C VAL A 98 12.67 -7.13 -7.56
N ASP A 99 13.29 -8.04 -6.81
CA ASP A 99 13.39 -9.44 -7.19
C ASP A 99 12.12 -10.19 -6.76
N ASP A 100 11.02 -9.89 -7.45
CA ASP A 100 9.72 -10.51 -7.22
C ASP A 100 9.02 -10.60 -8.58
N GLU A 101 8.68 -11.83 -8.99
CA GLU A 101 8.06 -12.06 -10.30
C GLU A 101 6.68 -11.43 -10.44
N ASN A 102 6.04 -11.10 -9.32
CA ASN A 102 4.72 -10.46 -9.30
C ASN A 102 4.80 -8.93 -9.31
N VAL A 103 5.99 -8.37 -9.35
CA VAL A 103 6.18 -6.91 -9.34
C VAL A 103 7.09 -6.52 -10.52
N HIS A 104 6.50 -5.86 -11.51
CA HIS A 104 7.25 -5.36 -12.66
C HIS A 104 7.95 -4.04 -12.36
N ALA A 105 7.34 -3.19 -11.52
CA ALA A 105 7.91 -1.90 -11.17
C ALA A 105 7.30 -1.40 -9.87
N VAL A 106 8.06 -0.54 -9.18
CA VAL A 106 7.60 0.18 -8.00
C VAL A 106 7.77 1.66 -8.31
N ARG A 107 6.74 2.46 -8.00
CA ARG A 107 6.79 3.88 -8.35
C ARG A 107 5.92 4.71 -7.41
N TRP A 108 6.37 5.94 -7.14
CA TRP A 108 5.58 6.95 -6.44
C TRP A 108 4.65 7.63 -7.42
N TRP A 109 3.38 7.79 -7.03
CA TRP A 109 2.37 8.43 -7.86
C TRP A 109 1.69 9.55 -7.08
N ASP A 110 1.49 10.69 -7.71
CA ASP A 110 0.73 11.82 -7.13
C ASP A 110 -0.70 11.86 -7.65
N ILE A 111 -1.03 11.04 -8.62
CA ILE A 111 -2.39 10.79 -9.09
C ILE A 111 -2.63 9.28 -9.05
N VAL A 112 -3.89 8.86 -9.16
CA VAL A 112 -4.17 7.43 -9.26
C VAL A 112 -3.57 6.90 -10.56
N PRO A 113 -2.72 5.86 -10.50
CA PRO A 113 -2.12 5.30 -11.72
C PRO A 113 -3.15 4.55 -12.55
N PRO A 114 -2.79 4.13 -13.78
CA PRO A 114 -3.67 3.28 -14.58
C PRO A 114 -3.95 1.98 -13.83
N VAL A 115 -5.19 1.79 -13.38
CA VAL A 115 -5.60 0.60 -12.64
C VAL A 115 -6.29 -0.38 -13.57
N LYS A 116 -6.27 -1.66 -13.20
CA LYS A 116 -6.90 -2.71 -14.00
C LYS A 116 -7.83 -3.56 -13.14
N ALA A 117 -7.30 -4.22 -12.10
CA ALA A 117 -8.11 -5.03 -11.21
C ALA A 117 -8.75 -4.19 -10.11
N TRP A 118 -8.20 -3.04 -9.81
CA TRP A 118 -8.70 -2.11 -8.80
C TRP A 118 -9.45 -0.98 -9.46
N THR A 119 -10.12 -0.15 -8.66
CA THR A 119 -10.86 1.03 -9.19
C THR A 119 -10.17 2.30 -8.78
N VAL A 120 -10.31 3.34 -9.60
CA VAL A 120 -9.82 4.68 -9.28
C VAL A 120 -10.46 5.18 -7.98
N GLU A 121 -11.75 4.91 -7.81
CA GLU A 121 -12.52 5.37 -6.65
C GLU A 121 -11.97 4.81 -5.35
N GLU A 122 -11.54 3.55 -5.34
CA GLU A 122 -10.95 2.96 -4.13
C GLU A 122 -9.74 3.74 -3.66
N PHE A 123 -8.84 4.07 -4.58
CA PHE A 123 -7.62 4.79 -4.22
C PHE A 123 -7.89 6.25 -3.88
N GLU A 124 -8.86 6.88 -4.53
CA GLU A 124 -9.26 8.24 -4.16
C GLU A 124 -9.85 8.28 -2.76
N GLU A 125 -10.68 7.28 -2.42
CA GLU A 125 -11.29 7.20 -1.09
C GLU A 125 -10.26 6.90 0.00
N LEU A 126 -9.31 6.00 -0.27
CA LEU A 126 -8.25 5.70 0.69
C LEU A 126 -7.36 6.92 0.93
N ALA A 127 -7.09 7.69 -0.10
CA ALA A 127 -6.32 8.93 0.04
C ALA A 127 -7.02 9.92 0.98
N ILE A 128 -8.35 10.02 0.87
CA ILE A 128 -9.13 10.87 1.78
C ILE A 128 -9.07 10.34 3.21
N ILE A 129 -9.23 9.04 3.40
CA ILE A 129 -9.20 8.40 4.72
C ILE A 129 -7.88 8.70 5.44
N PHE A 130 -6.77 8.64 4.72
CA PHE A 130 -5.44 8.83 5.31
C PHE A 130 -4.89 10.25 5.15
N SER A 131 -5.68 11.19 4.64
CA SER A 131 -5.23 12.57 4.48
C SER A 131 -5.15 13.30 5.82
N ASP A 132 -4.24 14.26 5.88
CA ASP A 132 -4.06 15.13 7.04
C ASP A 132 -5.24 16.09 7.22
#